data_85f666e14158d3eb543a620cfd4fc243
#
_entry.id   85f666e14158d3eb543a620cfd4fc243
#
_cell.length_a   1.000
_cell.length_b   1.000
_cell.length_c   1.000
_cell.angle_alpha   90.00
_cell.angle_beta   90.00
_cell.angle_gamma   90.00
#
_symmetry.space_group_name_H-M   'P 1'
#
loop_
_entity.id
_entity.type
_entity.pdbx_description
1 polymer ?
#
loop_
_entity_poly.entity_id
_entity_poly.type
_entity_poly.pdbx_seq_one_letter_code
_entity_poly.pdbx_strand_id
1 'polypeptide(L)'
;MFFRERSLVSLGRRWAVLALLLFATACSRPTAPAPGIPSMSEWRAFEGTWSASGTRQTLNLETNHRASIFDLTGSLLLTGEQGLGVGFQARAIGLTDSLSGMQGRCVWTDDSGDKVYSELKGEFVATGNHITGTILGGTGRYSGITGEYSFEWRYIVESEYGSVSGRAVDLIGRARLRSSAAAQRGEHSP
;
A
#
# COMPACT_ATOMS: atom_id res chain seq x y z
N MET A 1 55.95 46.22 -56.73
CA MET A 1 54.94 47.16 -57.20
C MET A 1 53.89 47.13 -56.12
N PHE A 2 54.03 47.88 -55.14
CA PHE A 2 53.41 49.08 -54.63
C PHE A 2 51.89 49.15 -54.88
N PHE A 3 51.13 49.15 -53.81
CA PHE A 3 50.11 50.11 -53.35
C PHE A 3 49.35 49.48 -52.20
N ARG A 4 49.56 49.87 -50.97
CA ARG A 4 49.12 51.02 -50.15
C ARG A 4 47.76 50.91 -49.57
N GLU A 5 47.84 50.79 -48.27
CA GLU A 5 46.86 51.02 -47.21
C GLU A 5 45.73 52.03 -47.44
N ARG A 6 44.65 51.86 -46.77
CA ARG A 6 43.98 52.81 -45.83
C ARG A 6 42.84 52.10 -45.06
N SER A 7 43.01 51.81 -43.82
CA SER A 7 42.45 52.46 -42.65
C SER A 7 40.97 52.90 -42.76
N LEU A 8 40.06 52.20 -42.16
CA LEU A 8 38.81 52.69 -41.59
C LEU A 8 38.57 52.00 -40.26
N VAL A 9 39.18 52.64 -39.26
CA VAL A 9 38.93 52.42 -37.86
C VAL A 9 37.74 53.27 -37.42
N SER A 10 36.97 52.75 -36.48
CA SER A 10 36.06 53.45 -35.54
C SER A 10 34.71 53.94 -36.08
N LEU A 11 33.76 52.99 -36.18
CA LEU A 11 32.35 53.35 -35.93
C LEU A 11 31.49 52.15 -35.39
N GLY A 12 32.11 51.05 -35.07
CA GLY A 12 31.38 49.82 -34.64
C GLY A 12 31.25 49.59 -33.10
N ARG A 13 31.81 50.49 -32.27
CA ARG A 13 32.01 50.15 -30.82
C ARG A 13 31.00 50.74 -29.84
N ARG A 14 29.98 51.41 -30.34
CA ARG A 14 28.96 52.03 -29.47
C ARG A 14 27.56 51.39 -29.55
N TRP A 15 27.36 50.42 -30.43
CA TRP A 15 26.07 49.72 -30.55
C TRP A 15 26.05 48.33 -29.95
N ALA A 16 27.22 47.80 -29.55
CA ALA A 16 27.31 46.46 -28.96
C ALA A 16 26.97 46.40 -27.45
N VAL A 17 26.86 47.53 -26.76
CA VAL A 17 26.57 47.59 -25.31
C VAL A 17 25.08 47.71 -25.02
N LEU A 18 24.25 48.12 -25.98
CA LEU A 18 22.81 48.26 -25.78
C LEU A 18 22.01 47.01 -26.10
N ALA A 19 22.62 46.02 -26.78
CA ALA A 19 21.93 44.75 -27.10
C ALA A 19 22.08 43.67 -26.03
N LEU A 20 22.90 43.88 -25.00
CA LEU A 20 23.18 42.88 -23.95
C LEU A 20 22.29 43.02 -22.68
N LEU A 21 21.43 44.03 -22.61
CA LEU A 21 20.57 44.31 -21.46
C LEU A 21 19.11 43.87 -21.62
N LEU A 22 18.74 43.25 -22.73
CA LEU A 22 17.35 42.87 -23.03
C LEU A 22 17.05 41.35 -22.94
N PHE A 23 18.03 40.53 -22.53
CA PHE A 23 17.81 39.06 -22.43
C PHE A 23 17.79 38.52 -21.01
N ALA A 24 17.64 39.35 -20.00
CA ALA A 24 17.53 38.91 -18.60
C ALA A 24 16.11 38.90 -18.03
N THR A 25 15.08 38.89 -18.89
CA THR A 25 13.76 38.42 -18.44
C THR A 25 13.73 36.91 -18.59
N ALA A 26 14.45 36.25 -17.68
CA ALA A 26 14.25 34.81 -17.44
C ALA A 26 12.75 34.59 -17.18
N CYS A 27 12.10 33.96 -18.15
CA CYS A 27 10.79 33.35 -17.91
C CYS A 27 10.94 32.40 -16.74
N SER A 28 10.65 32.85 -15.54
CA SER A 28 10.25 31.99 -14.45
C SER A 28 8.97 31.31 -14.93
N ARG A 29 9.13 30.15 -15.61
CA ARG A 29 8.01 29.25 -15.80
C ARG A 29 7.44 29.01 -14.40
N PRO A 30 6.16 29.30 -14.14
CA PRO A 30 5.53 28.81 -12.94
C PRO A 30 5.71 27.29 -12.97
N THR A 31 6.54 26.78 -12.06
CA THR A 31 6.62 25.34 -11.81
C THR A 31 5.21 24.97 -11.42
N ALA A 32 4.52 24.25 -12.31
CA ALA A 32 3.23 23.67 -11.94
C ALA A 32 3.47 22.94 -10.63
N PRO A 33 2.63 23.16 -9.59
CA PRO A 33 2.77 22.40 -8.36
C PRO A 33 2.77 20.93 -8.77
N ALA A 34 3.80 20.20 -8.35
CA ALA A 34 3.85 18.76 -8.51
C ALA A 34 2.49 18.25 -8.06
N PRO A 35 1.86 17.30 -8.80
CA PRO A 35 0.59 16.73 -8.37
C PRO A 35 0.78 16.31 -6.93
N GLY A 36 0.13 17.04 -6.02
CA GLY A 36 0.24 16.81 -4.61
C GLY A 36 -0.17 15.37 -4.38
N ILE A 37 0.69 14.58 -3.76
CA ILE A 37 0.31 13.28 -3.22
C ILE A 37 -0.93 13.57 -2.39
N PRO A 38 -2.09 13.01 -2.72
CA PRO A 38 -3.32 13.33 -2.00
C PRO A 38 -3.07 13.10 -0.52
N SER A 39 -3.39 14.08 0.31
CA SER A 39 -3.20 13.98 1.76
C SER A 39 -4.07 12.83 2.25
N MET A 40 -3.46 11.69 2.52
CA MET A 40 -4.16 10.45 2.88
C MET A 40 -4.64 10.47 4.35
N SER A 41 -5.16 11.61 4.81
CA SER A 41 -5.86 11.71 6.09
C SER A 41 -7.30 11.21 6.00
N GLU A 42 -7.82 11.00 4.79
CA GLU A 42 -9.18 10.55 4.54
C GLU A 42 -9.28 9.03 4.48
N TRP A 43 -10.42 8.52 4.96
CA TRP A 43 -10.74 7.11 4.83
C TRP A 43 -10.99 6.76 3.36
N ARG A 44 -10.36 5.70 2.88
CA ARG A 44 -10.53 5.17 1.54
C ARG A 44 -11.10 3.77 1.61
N ALA A 45 -12.21 3.57 0.94
CA ALA A 45 -12.80 2.26 0.77
C ALA A 45 -12.00 1.44 -0.25
N PHE A 46 -11.94 0.15 -0.05
CA PHE A 46 -11.38 -0.80 -1.00
C PHE A 46 -12.20 -2.08 -1.00
N GLU A 47 -12.14 -2.76 -2.12
CA GLU A 47 -12.65 -4.11 -2.33
C GLU A 47 -11.48 -4.99 -2.75
N GLY A 48 -11.67 -6.30 -2.74
CA GLY A 48 -10.60 -7.16 -3.19
C GLY A 48 -10.95 -8.64 -3.19
N THR A 49 -9.94 -9.42 -3.56
CA THR A 49 -9.97 -10.87 -3.48
C THR A 49 -8.62 -11.37 -2.97
N TRP A 50 -8.66 -12.39 -2.13
CA TRP A 50 -7.47 -13.09 -1.69
C TRP A 50 -7.63 -14.57 -1.98
N SER A 51 -6.70 -15.14 -2.75
CA SER A 51 -6.63 -16.56 -3.03
C SER A 51 -5.35 -17.10 -2.41
N ALA A 52 -5.48 -18.10 -1.54
CA ALA A 52 -4.35 -18.63 -0.81
C ALA A 52 -4.40 -20.15 -0.64
N SER A 53 -3.24 -20.73 -0.45
CA SER A 53 -3.05 -22.13 -0.12
C SER A 53 -2.04 -22.27 1.01
N GLY A 54 -2.03 -23.44 1.65
CA GLY A 54 -1.11 -23.70 2.73
C GLY A 54 -1.47 -24.95 3.51
N THR A 55 -1.29 -24.92 4.80
CA THR A 55 -1.49 -26.07 5.69
C THR A 55 -2.48 -25.73 6.81
N ARG A 56 -3.22 -26.78 7.22
CA ARG A 56 -4.03 -26.78 8.41
C ARG A 56 -3.82 -28.07 9.17
N GLN A 57 -3.44 -27.97 10.44
CA GLN A 57 -3.32 -29.12 11.34
C GLN A 57 -4.47 -29.07 12.34
N THR A 58 -5.24 -30.13 12.43
CA THR A 58 -6.45 -30.21 13.26
C THR A 58 -6.25 -31.22 14.37
N LEU A 59 -6.63 -30.81 15.58
CA LEU A 59 -6.79 -31.65 16.77
C LEU A 59 -8.27 -31.84 17.07
N ASN A 60 -8.70 -33.08 17.21
CA ASN A 60 -10.00 -33.42 17.72
C ASN A 60 -9.88 -33.52 19.25
N LEU A 61 -10.49 -32.61 19.97
CA LEU A 61 -10.43 -32.53 21.43
C LEU A 61 -11.53 -33.36 22.06
N GLU A 62 -12.76 -33.24 21.57
CA GLU A 62 -13.94 -33.94 21.99
C GLU A 62 -14.93 -34.16 20.84
N THR A 63 -16.03 -34.81 21.09
CA THR A 63 -17.13 -34.89 20.12
C THR A 63 -17.62 -33.49 19.82
N ASN A 64 -17.48 -33.03 18.59
CA ASN A 64 -17.80 -31.68 18.11
C ASN A 64 -16.88 -30.54 18.57
N HIS A 65 -15.78 -30.83 19.24
CA HIS A 65 -14.77 -29.83 19.60
C HIS A 65 -13.46 -30.09 18.83
N ARG A 66 -13.11 -29.17 17.94
CA ARG A 66 -11.90 -29.22 17.11
C ARG A 66 -11.18 -27.91 17.20
N ALA A 67 -9.87 -27.97 17.34
CA ALA A 67 -8.97 -26.83 17.20
C ALA A 67 -8.02 -27.07 16.03
N SER A 68 -7.71 -26.04 15.27
CA SER A 68 -6.77 -26.15 14.14
C SER A 68 -5.85 -24.95 14.11
N ILE A 69 -4.58 -25.18 13.79
CA ILE A 69 -3.67 -24.12 13.38
C ILE A 69 -3.60 -24.08 11.85
N PHE A 70 -3.46 -22.89 11.30
CA PHE A 70 -3.32 -22.71 9.84
C PHE A 70 -2.18 -21.74 9.50
N ASP A 71 -1.58 -21.97 8.34
CA ASP A 71 -0.62 -21.08 7.69
C ASP A 71 -0.97 -21.03 6.20
N LEU A 72 -1.45 -19.87 5.74
CA LEU A 72 -1.93 -19.66 4.40
C LEU A 72 -1.14 -18.53 3.73
N THR A 73 -0.74 -18.74 2.49
CA THR A 73 -0.03 -17.74 1.68
C THR A 73 -0.65 -17.66 0.29
N GLY A 74 -0.78 -16.46 -0.23
CA GLY A 74 -1.32 -16.28 -1.58
C GLY A 74 -1.42 -14.83 -2.02
N SER A 75 -2.06 -14.62 -3.17
CA SER A 75 -2.17 -13.31 -3.80
C SER A 75 -3.44 -12.59 -3.33
N LEU A 76 -3.26 -11.37 -2.87
CA LEU A 76 -4.32 -10.42 -2.54
C LEU A 76 -4.33 -9.33 -3.61
N LEU A 77 -5.47 -9.18 -4.27
CA LEU A 77 -5.71 -8.09 -5.24
C LEU A 77 -6.74 -7.15 -4.66
N LEU A 78 -6.39 -5.88 -4.55
CA LEU A 78 -7.31 -4.82 -4.14
C LEU A 78 -7.81 -4.06 -5.36
N THR A 79 -9.10 -3.77 -5.34
CA THR A 79 -9.81 -2.94 -6.32
C THR A 79 -10.48 -1.77 -5.58
N GLY A 80 -10.91 -0.75 -6.32
CA GLY A 80 -11.57 0.41 -5.73
C GLY A 80 -10.72 1.68 -5.80
N GLU A 81 -10.94 2.61 -4.88
CA GLU A 81 -10.25 3.90 -4.90
C GLU A 81 -8.75 3.77 -4.75
N GLN A 82 -8.02 4.47 -5.60
CA GLN A 82 -6.56 4.40 -5.67
C GLN A 82 -5.90 4.89 -4.37
N GLY A 83 -4.87 4.17 -3.92
CA GLY A 83 -4.02 4.65 -2.82
C GLY A 83 -3.44 3.59 -1.90
N LEU A 84 -3.93 2.34 -1.93
CA LEU A 84 -3.38 1.25 -1.11
C LEU A 84 -2.44 0.32 -1.88
N GLY A 85 -2.30 0.48 -3.19
CA GLY A 85 -1.67 -0.51 -4.06
C GLY A 85 -2.69 -1.50 -4.61
N VAL A 86 -2.32 -2.22 -5.67
CA VAL A 86 -3.23 -3.11 -6.39
C VAL A 86 -3.00 -4.57 -6.00
N GLY A 87 -1.75 -4.97 -5.79
CA GLY A 87 -1.37 -6.36 -5.55
C GLY A 87 -0.44 -6.54 -4.36
N PHE A 88 -0.69 -7.59 -3.60
CA PHE A 88 0.12 -7.98 -2.45
C PHE A 88 0.30 -9.49 -2.41
N GLN A 89 1.41 -9.94 -1.91
CA GLN A 89 1.52 -11.26 -1.34
C GLN A 89 1.02 -11.20 0.11
N ALA A 90 -0.02 -11.96 0.43
CA ALA A 90 -0.57 -12.00 1.77
C ALA A 90 -0.30 -13.35 2.43
N ARG A 91 0.16 -13.34 3.68
CA ARG A 91 0.32 -14.52 4.52
C ARG A 91 -0.46 -14.35 5.81
N ALA A 92 -1.25 -15.35 6.13
CA ALA A 92 -2.02 -15.40 7.38
C ALA A 92 -1.69 -16.67 8.16
N ILE A 93 -1.48 -16.50 9.46
CA ILE A 93 -1.32 -17.59 10.42
C ILE A 93 -2.30 -17.42 11.55
N GLY A 94 -2.79 -18.52 12.10
CA GLY A 94 -3.72 -18.42 13.22
C GLY A 94 -4.19 -19.75 13.76
N LEU A 95 -5.11 -19.63 14.70
CA LEU A 95 -5.81 -20.70 15.37
C LEU A 95 -7.31 -20.58 15.08
N THR A 96 -7.94 -21.69 14.77
CA THR A 96 -9.41 -21.83 14.77
C THR A 96 -9.82 -22.80 15.85
N ASP A 97 -10.89 -22.49 16.54
CA ASP A 97 -11.49 -23.37 17.54
C ASP A 97 -13.00 -23.35 17.35
N SER A 98 -13.61 -24.53 17.26
CA SER A 98 -15.03 -24.67 16.93
C SER A 98 -15.99 -24.06 17.98
N LEU A 99 -15.50 -23.75 19.18
CA LEU A 99 -16.29 -23.12 20.26
C LEU A 99 -15.99 -21.61 20.38
N SER A 100 -14.73 -21.19 20.14
CA SER A 100 -14.30 -19.81 20.38
C SER A 100 -14.03 -19.00 19.11
N GLY A 101 -14.14 -19.63 17.93
CA GLY A 101 -13.93 -18.95 16.65
C GLY A 101 -12.47 -18.95 16.17
N MET A 102 -12.07 -17.94 15.43
CA MET A 102 -10.75 -17.83 14.83
C MET A 102 -10.01 -16.57 15.29
N GLN A 103 -8.73 -16.73 15.56
CA GLN A 103 -7.80 -15.62 15.81
C GLN A 103 -6.53 -15.80 14.99
N GLY A 104 -6.02 -14.73 14.42
CA GLY A 104 -4.82 -14.79 13.58
C GLY A 104 -4.13 -13.47 13.39
N ARG A 105 -3.07 -13.53 12.59
CA ARG A 105 -2.31 -12.38 12.10
C ARG A 105 -2.11 -12.52 10.60
N CYS A 106 -2.17 -11.39 9.92
CA CYS A 106 -1.93 -11.35 8.48
C CYS A 106 -0.93 -10.24 8.15
N VAL A 107 -0.08 -10.53 7.18
CA VAL A 107 0.88 -9.58 6.60
C VAL A 107 0.63 -9.52 5.11
N TRP A 108 0.41 -8.32 4.59
CA TRP A 108 0.40 -8.05 3.16
C TRP A 108 1.74 -7.43 2.79
N THR A 109 2.41 -7.94 1.80
CA THR A 109 3.69 -7.43 1.29
C THR A 109 3.51 -7.04 -0.16
N ASP A 110 3.83 -5.82 -0.52
CA ASP A 110 3.76 -5.35 -1.90
C ASP A 110 5.02 -5.69 -2.71
N ASP A 111 5.05 -5.27 -3.96
CA ASP A 111 6.17 -5.47 -4.90
C ASP A 111 7.47 -4.76 -4.48
N SER A 112 7.36 -3.72 -3.66
CA SER A 112 8.51 -2.97 -3.10
C SER A 112 9.02 -3.57 -1.79
N GLY A 113 8.31 -4.55 -1.21
CA GLY A 113 8.60 -5.14 0.09
C GLY A 113 7.99 -4.40 1.28
N ASP A 114 7.23 -3.35 1.04
CA ASP A 114 6.51 -2.62 2.09
C ASP A 114 5.32 -3.45 2.59
N LYS A 115 5.01 -3.33 3.89
CA LYS A 115 4.10 -4.26 4.57
C LYS A 115 2.94 -3.57 5.25
N VAL A 116 1.80 -4.27 5.28
CA VAL A 116 0.63 -3.95 6.12
C VAL A 116 0.42 -5.11 7.09
N TYR A 117 0.22 -4.82 8.36
CA TYR A 117 -0.02 -5.80 9.41
C TYR A 117 -1.45 -5.72 9.90
N SER A 118 -2.10 -6.88 10.09
CA SER A 118 -3.45 -6.93 10.65
C SER A 118 -3.65 -8.07 11.63
N GLU A 119 -4.55 -7.84 12.56
CA GLU A 119 -5.16 -8.87 13.39
C GLU A 119 -6.39 -9.41 12.68
N LEU A 120 -6.60 -10.73 12.74
CA LEU A 120 -7.76 -11.40 12.21
C LEU A 120 -8.58 -11.98 13.34
N LYS A 121 -9.90 -11.82 13.23
CA LYS A 121 -10.90 -12.51 14.08
C LYS A 121 -11.96 -13.11 13.18
N GLY A 122 -12.42 -14.30 13.50
CA GLY A 122 -13.41 -14.99 12.69
C GLY A 122 -14.45 -15.69 13.50
N GLU A 123 -15.67 -15.71 12.95
CA GLU A 123 -16.81 -16.44 13.47
C GLU A 123 -17.26 -17.48 12.44
N PHE A 124 -17.75 -18.63 12.92
CA PHE A 124 -18.32 -19.64 12.06
C PHE A 124 -19.74 -19.21 11.67
N VAL A 125 -19.99 -19.13 10.38
CA VAL A 125 -21.32 -18.85 9.82
C VAL A 125 -21.75 -20.00 8.92
N ALA A 126 -23.04 -20.11 8.60
CA ALA A 126 -23.60 -21.22 7.83
C ALA A 126 -22.94 -21.41 6.45
N THR A 127 -22.41 -20.35 5.86
CA THR A 127 -21.81 -20.35 4.51
C THR A 127 -20.29 -20.44 4.50
N GLY A 128 -19.63 -20.43 5.68
CA GLY A 128 -18.19 -20.44 5.80
C GLY A 128 -17.71 -19.78 7.09
N ASN A 129 -16.58 -19.08 7.02
CA ASN A 129 -16.05 -18.30 8.12
C ASN A 129 -16.10 -16.83 7.78
N HIS A 130 -16.90 -16.06 8.51
CA HIS A 130 -16.84 -14.60 8.40
C HIS A 130 -15.62 -14.09 9.20
N ILE A 131 -14.75 -13.37 8.52
CA ILE A 131 -13.47 -12.90 9.07
C ILE A 131 -13.42 -11.39 9.02
N THR A 132 -13.05 -10.78 10.13
CA THR A 132 -12.75 -9.36 10.26
C THR A 132 -11.26 -9.16 10.45
N GLY A 133 -10.68 -8.17 9.78
CA GLY A 133 -9.29 -7.75 9.89
C GLY A 133 -9.20 -6.33 10.43
N THR A 134 -8.40 -6.13 11.48
CA THR A 134 -8.04 -4.79 11.97
C THR A 134 -6.62 -4.50 11.57
N ILE A 135 -6.40 -3.45 10.79
CA ILE A 135 -5.07 -3.01 10.38
C ILE A 135 -4.38 -2.35 11.57
N LEU A 136 -3.26 -2.93 12.00
CA LEU A 136 -2.48 -2.51 13.16
C LEU A 136 -1.37 -1.51 12.80
N GLY A 137 -0.94 -1.48 11.54
CA GLY A 137 0.13 -0.63 11.04
C GLY A 137 0.81 -1.21 9.81
N GLY A 138 1.93 -0.62 9.42
CA GLY A 138 2.70 -1.03 8.25
C GLY A 138 4.11 -0.45 8.24
N THR A 139 4.86 -0.78 7.19
CA THR A 139 6.21 -0.27 6.92
C THR A 139 6.24 0.57 5.65
N GLY A 140 7.33 1.32 5.45
CA GLY A 140 7.56 2.12 4.26
C GLY A 140 6.39 3.02 3.93
N ARG A 141 5.83 2.90 2.73
CA ARG A 141 4.68 3.72 2.29
C ARG A 141 3.39 3.49 3.09
N TYR A 142 3.31 2.39 3.86
CA TYR A 142 2.18 2.10 4.75
C TYR A 142 2.43 2.48 6.21
N SER A 143 3.49 3.21 6.50
CA SER A 143 3.79 3.67 7.86
C SER A 143 2.61 4.49 8.41
N GLY A 144 2.11 4.10 9.60
CA GLY A 144 0.97 4.76 10.24
C GLY A 144 -0.40 4.45 9.62
N ILE A 145 -0.50 3.46 8.74
CA ILE A 145 -1.78 2.97 8.23
C ILE A 145 -2.64 2.43 9.36
N THR A 146 -3.94 2.73 9.30
CA THR A 146 -4.98 2.14 10.16
C THR A 146 -6.18 1.80 9.31
N GLY A 147 -6.99 0.82 9.72
CA GLY A 147 -8.16 0.44 8.96
C GLY A 147 -8.79 -0.85 9.44
N GLU A 148 -9.81 -1.24 8.74
CA GLU A 148 -10.56 -2.47 8.99
C GLU A 148 -11.06 -3.05 7.67
N TYR A 149 -11.25 -4.35 7.62
CA TYR A 149 -11.81 -5.06 6.49
C TYR A 149 -12.52 -6.32 6.94
N SER A 150 -13.39 -6.87 6.09
CA SER A 150 -14.05 -8.15 6.32
C SER A 150 -14.16 -8.95 5.04
N PHE A 151 -14.30 -10.24 5.17
CA PHE A 151 -14.52 -11.17 4.07
C PHE A 151 -15.09 -12.49 4.57
N GLU A 152 -15.66 -13.29 3.65
CA GLU A 152 -15.94 -14.70 3.90
C GLU A 152 -14.81 -15.56 3.35
N TRP A 153 -14.26 -16.44 4.19
CA TRP A 153 -13.28 -17.43 3.74
C TRP A 153 -14.00 -18.70 3.29
N ARG A 154 -13.80 -19.08 2.04
CA ARG A 154 -14.36 -20.31 1.46
C ARG A 154 -13.24 -21.25 1.07
N TYR A 155 -13.25 -22.46 1.67
CA TYR A 155 -12.34 -23.52 1.26
C TYR A 155 -12.73 -24.04 -0.12
N ILE A 156 -11.72 -24.25 -0.98
CA ILE A 156 -11.86 -24.86 -2.32
C ILE A 156 -11.39 -26.32 -2.25
N VAL A 157 -10.27 -26.54 -1.54
CA VAL A 157 -9.68 -27.86 -1.33
C VAL A 157 -9.30 -28.00 0.14
N GLU A 158 -9.67 -29.13 0.74
CA GLU A 158 -9.19 -29.59 2.04
C GLU A 158 -8.76 -31.05 1.85
N SER A 159 -7.45 -31.31 1.99
CA SER A 159 -6.93 -32.69 1.91
C SER A 159 -6.85 -33.30 3.30
N GLU A 160 -6.94 -34.63 3.33
CA GLU A 160 -6.74 -35.41 4.57
C GLU A 160 -5.36 -35.21 5.20
N TYR A 161 -4.37 -34.80 4.39
CA TYR A 161 -3.00 -34.56 4.83
C TYR A 161 -2.75 -33.12 5.29
N GLY A 162 -3.83 -32.34 5.47
CA GLY A 162 -3.76 -30.99 6.01
C GLY A 162 -3.40 -29.90 4.99
N SER A 163 -3.26 -30.23 3.70
CA SER A 163 -3.17 -29.19 2.66
C SER A 163 -4.50 -28.55 2.44
N VAL A 164 -4.56 -27.23 2.42
CA VAL A 164 -5.78 -26.47 2.21
C VAL A 164 -5.57 -25.37 1.18
N SER A 165 -6.60 -25.07 0.42
CA SER A 165 -6.68 -23.86 -0.40
C SER A 165 -8.07 -23.26 -0.32
N GLY A 166 -8.15 -21.96 -0.54
CA GLY A 166 -9.41 -21.24 -0.48
C GLY A 166 -9.28 -19.83 -1.01
N ARG A 167 -10.38 -19.11 -0.91
CA ARG A 167 -10.43 -17.72 -1.29
C ARG A 167 -11.30 -16.90 -0.33
N ALA A 168 -10.91 -15.64 -0.17
CA ALA A 168 -11.78 -14.62 0.38
C ALA A 168 -12.78 -14.18 -0.69
N VAL A 169 -14.05 -14.17 -0.35
CA VAL A 169 -15.12 -13.58 -1.15
C VAL A 169 -15.70 -12.40 -0.38
N ASP A 170 -16.25 -11.42 -1.12
CA ASP A 170 -16.84 -10.21 -0.57
C ASP A 170 -15.86 -9.46 0.38
N LEU A 171 -14.57 -9.42 -0.04
CA LEU A 171 -13.58 -8.67 0.70
C LEU A 171 -13.83 -7.18 0.48
N ILE A 172 -14.21 -6.51 1.57
CA ILE A 172 -14.45 -5.08 1.61
C ILE A 172 -13.74 -4.47 2.82
N GLY A 173 -13.30 -3.24 2.68
CA GLY A 173 -12.62 -2.57 3.79
C GLY A 173 -12.45 -1.09 3.57
N ARG A 174 -11.87 -0.45 4.58
CA ARG A 174 -11.45 0.94 4.53
C ARG A 174 -10.15 1.13 5.29
N ALA A 175 -9.31 2.00 4.78
CA ALA A 175 -8.05 2.34 5.42
C ALA A 175 -7.73 3.82 5.25
N ARG A 176 -6.87 4.32 6.13
CA ARG A 176 -6.28 5.66 6.01
C ARG A 176 -4.81 5.60 6.39
N LEU A 177 -4.00 6.43 5.71
CA LEU A 177 -2.61 6.68 6.09
C LEU A 177 -2.54 7.97 6.92
N ARG A 178 -1.73 7.98 7.98
CA ARG A 178 -1.42 9.24 8.67
C ARG A 178 -0.62 10.14 7.73
N SER A 179 -1.03 11.40 7.60
CA SER A 179 -0.22 12.41 6.94
C SER A 179 1.11 12.56 7.69
N SER A 180 2.24 12.40 7.00
CA SER A 180 3.59 12.56 7.56
C SER A 180 3.86 13.97 8.14
N ALA A 181 3.03 14.96 7.84
CA ALA A 181 3.12 16.30 8.41
C ALA A 181 2.90 16.37 9.93
N ALA A 182 2.30 15.35 10.55
CA ALA A 182 2.09 15.28 11.99
C ALA A 182 3.29 14.67 12.75
N ALA A 183 4.13 13.88 12.08
CA ALA A 183 5.30 13.27 12.70
C ALA A 183 6.45 14.27 12.94
N GLN A 184 6.56 15.30 12.11
CA GLN A 184 7.63 16.31 12.23
C GLN A 184 7.38 17.39 13.30
N ARG A 185 6.18 17.49 13.86
CA ARG A 185 5.87 18.46 14.94
C ARG A 185 6.10 17.94 16.34
N GLY A 186 6.37 16.64 16.52
CA GLY A 186 6.58 16.02 17.83
C GLY A 186 8.03 16.04 18.34
N GLU A 187 9.01 16.40 17.50
CA GLU A 187 10.43 16.32 17.85
C GLU A 187 11.09 17.67 18.20
N HIS A 188 10.32 18.76 18.23
CA HIS A 188 10.81 20.06 18.68
C HIS A 188 9.94 20.58 19.82
N SER A 189 10.14 20.03 21.01
CA SER A 189 9.80 20.71 22.26
C SER A 189 11.02 20.64 23.21
N PRO A 190 11.57 21.79 23.60
CA PRO A 190 12.76 21.86 24.45
C PRO A 190 12.52 21.33 25.85
#